data_1cacbaf428ac9947b0483d28db350c77
#
_entry.id   1cacbaf428ac9947b0483d28db350c77
#
_cell.length_a   1.000
_cell.length_b   1.000
_cell.length_c   1.000
_cell.angle_alpha   90.00
_cell.angle_beta   90.00
_cell.angle_gamma   90.00
#
_symmetry.space_group_name_H-M   'P 1'
#
loop_
_entity.id
_entity.type
_entity.pdbx_description
1 polymer ?
#
loop_
_entity_poly.entity_id
_entity_poly.type
_entity_poly.pdbx_seq_one_letter_code
_entity_poly.pdbx_strand_id
1 'polypeptide(L)'
;FTVKGGNFSPTAYTFKKNPYYWDEGKPEIDGVRYVLITGGTQASQNALTAGDVDWMSAIFPNMDDVLSGYPDIQTVDVPSSQMAFMTCSNKELGCSGPITDPAVRKAIYYALDRNQINKLALNGQYSELAGSLYPYGQFTKYASDDVPDSPIPGKGRTDEAVKILEDAGYTKGDDGIYQKDGVKLSIKVAVMSDVSDWINAINVASQQLAKIGIDLHADQMSSNEWTQAMQQGQFEMSIYGLWVAGA
;
A
#
# COMPACT_ATOMS: atom_id res chain seq x y z
N PHE A 1 -20.51 -22.23 -5.11
CA PHE A 1 -20.95 -21.76 -6.45
C PHE A 1 -20.24 -22.54 -7.55
N THR A 2 -20.77 -22.47 -8.77
CA THR A 2 -20.20 -23.11 -9.96
C THR A 2 -20.25 -22.18 -11.16
N VAL A 3 -19.28 -22.34 -12.06
CA VAL A 3 -19.25 -21.64 -13.35
C VAL A 3 -20.18 -22.28 -14.39
N LYS A 4 -20.65 -23.50 -14.16
CA LYS A 4 -21.52 -24.21 -15.09
C LYS A 4 -22.85 -23.47 -15.27
N GLY A 5 -23.13 -23.02 -16.49
CA GLY A 5 -24.28 -22.17 -16.80
C GLY A 5 -24.13 -20.70 -16.41
N GLY A 6 -22.92 -20.26 -16.02
CA GLY A 6 -22.58 -18.86 -15.84
C GLY A 6 -22.19 -18.19 -17.16
N ASN A 7 -22.18 -16.87 -17.16
CA ASN A 7 -21.71 -16.06 -18.29
C ASN A 7 -20.38 -15.43 -17.96
N PHE A 8 -19.50 -15.37 -18.95
CA PHE A 8 -18.19 -14.73 -18.86
C PHE A 8 -18.05 -13.66 -19.94
N SER A 9 -17.62 -12.48 -19.53
CA SER A 9 -17.20 -11.39 -20.42
C SER A 9 -15.97 -10.73 -19.83
N PRO A 10 -15.25 -9.88 -20.59
CA PRO A 10 -14.12 -9.14 -20.06
C PRO A 10 -14.44 -8.21 -18.87
N THR A 11 -15.71 -7.83 -18.72
CA THR A 11 -16.16 -6.87 -17.70
C THR A 11 -17.06 -7.47 -16.62
N ALA A 12 -17.52 -8.71 -16.79
CA ALA A 12 -18.36 -9.37 -15.80
C ALA A 12 -18.34 -10.89 -15.95
N TYR A 13 -18.49 -11.59 -14.84
CA TYR A 13 -18.73 -13.04 -14.83
C TYR A 13 -19.71 -13.43 -13.75
N THR A 14 -20.48 -14.48 -14.02
CA THR A 14 -21.56 -14.93 -13.15
C THR A 14 -21.31 -16.36 -12.70
N PHE A 15 -21.45 -16.59 -11.41
CA PHE A 15 -21.54 -17.93 -10.83
C PHE A 15 -22.97 -18.22 -10.43
N LYS A 16 -23.36 -19.49 -10.52
CA LYS A 16 -24.65 -20.00 -10.03
C LYS A 16 -24.47 -20.89 -8.81
N LYS A 17 -25.53 -21.07 -8.06
CA LYS A 17 -25.57 -22.02 -6.95
C LYS A 17 -25.17 -23.41 -7.47
N ASN A 18 -24.28 -24.08 -6.72
CA ASN A 18 -23.84 -25.43 -7.03
C ASN A 18 -24.85 -26.42 -6.44
N PRO A 19 -25.60 -27.18 -7.29
CA PRO A 19 -26.58 -28.13 -6.79
C PRO A 19 -25.98 -29.35 -6.08
N TYR A 20 -24.65 -29.53 -6.20
CA TYR A 20 -23.91 -30.63 -5.58
C TYR A 20 -23.03 -30.16 -4.43
N TYR A 21 -23.35 -28.99 -3.85
CA TYR A 21 -22.57 -28.50 -2.70
C TYR A 21 -22.83 -29.42 -1.49
N TRP A 22 -21.77 -29.74 -0.77
CA TRP A 22 -21.81 -30.73 0.32
C TRP A 22 -22.70 -30.31 1.51
N ASP A 23 -22.88 -29.02 1.74
CA ASP A 23 -23.69 -28.46 2.80
C ASP A 23 -25.09 -28.17 2.24
N GLU A 24 -26.03 -28.99 2.63
CA GLU A 24 -27.42 -28.97 2.08
C GLU A 24 -28.08 -27.61 2.41
N GLY A 25 -28.73 -27.02 1.40
CA GLY A 25 -29.37 -25.70 1.53
C GLY A 25 -28.42 -24.51 1.31
N LYS A 26 -27.12 -24.71 1.27
CA LYS A 26 -26.13 -23.63 1.05
C LYS A 26 -25.61 -23.63 -0.40
N PRO A 27 -25.17 -22.46 -0.88
CA PRO A 27 -25.42 -21.11 -0.33
C PRO A 27 -26.91 -20.74 -0.42
N GLU A 28 -27.37 -19.78 0.38
CA GLU A 28 -28.78 -19.36 0.40
C GLU A 28 -29.16 -18.51 -0.81
N ILE A 29 -28.19 -17.80 -1.42
CA ILE A 29 -28.36 -17.01 -2.64
C ILE A 29 -28.18 -17.87 -3.89
N ASP A 30 -28.86 -17.51 -4.98
CA ASP A 30 -28.90 -18.32 -6.23
C ASP A 30 -27.64 -18.13 -7.08
N GLY A 31 -26.99 -16.99 -6.99
CA GLY A 31 -25.80 -16.67 -7.78
C GLY A 31 -25.06 -15.44 -7.32
N VAL A 32 -23.87 -15.26 -7.89
CA VAL A 32 -23.01 -14.08 -7.69
C VAL A 32 -22.58 -13.58 -9.06
N ARG A 33 -22.76 -12.31 -9.31
CA ARG A 33 -22.24 -11.62 -10.48
C ARG A 33 -21.09 -10.72 -10.06
N TYR A 34 -19.90 -11.01 -10.54
CA TYR A 34 -18.75 -10.10 -10.41
C TYR A 34 -18.77 -9.11 -11.55
N VAL A 35 -18.53 -7.85 -11.22
CA VAL A 35 -18.44 -6.74 -12.19
C VAL A 35 -17.08 -6.08 -12.03
N LEU A 36 -16.36 -5.89 -13.13
CA LEU A 36 -15.14 -5.11 -13.15
C LEU A 36 -15.51 -3.62 -13.22
N ILE A 37 -15.23 -2.89 -12.15
CA ILE A 37 -15.38 -1.44 -12.12
C ILE A 37 -14.06 -0.84 -12.55
N THR A 38 -14.07 -0.10 -13.65
CA THR A 38 -12.92 0.65 -14.16
C THR A 38 -13.07 2.12 -13.83
N GLY A 39 -11.96 2.84 -13.60
CA GLY A 39 -11.97 4.26 -13.24
C GLY A 39 -11.60 4.55 -11.78
N GLY A 40 -10.96 3.57 -11.13
CA GLY A 40 -10.32 3.75 -9.81
C GLY A 40 -11.31 3.92 -8.66
N THR A 41 -10.80 4.50 -7.59
CA THR A 41 -11.49 4.63 -6.30
C THR A 41 -12.82 5.37 -6.40
N GLN A 42 -12.90 6.44 -7.20
CA GLN A 42 -14.13 7.21 -7.36
C GLN A 42 -15.23 6.44 -8.08
N ALA A 43 -14.89 5.65 -9.09
CA ALA A 43 -15.87 4.83 -9.78
C ALA A 43 -16.42 3.72 -8.86
N SER A 44 -15.58 3.14 -8.02
CA SER A 44 -15.97 2.17 -6.99
C SER A 44 -16.93 2.79 -5.98
N GLN A 45 -16.60 3.98 -5.46
CA GLN A 45 -17.46 4.72 -4.56
C GLN A 45 -18.84 4.98 -5.19
N ASN A 46 -18.87 5.47 -6.42
CA ASN A 46 -20.11 5.79 -7.12
C ASN A 46 -20.97 4.54 -7.34
N ALA A 47 -20.36 3.42 -7.74
CA ALA A 47 -21.09 2.15 -7.95
C ALA A 47 -21.73 1.63 -6.64
N LEU A 48 -21.03 1.76 -5.51
CA LEU A 48 -21.57 1.37 -4.20
C LEU A 48 -22.75 2.26 -3.79
N THR A 49 -22.55 3.58 -3.85
CA THR A 49 -23.56 4.54 -3.40
C THR A 49 -24.78 4.65 -4.34
N ALA A 50 -24.62 4.29 -5.61
CA ALA A 50 -25.71 4.17 -6.55
C ALA A 50 -26.52 2.86 -6.43
N GLY A 51 -26.01 1.88 -5.67
CA GLY A 51 -26.62 0.55 -5.56
C GLY A 51 -26.40 -0.34 -6.80
N ASP A 52 -25.37 -0.02 -7.61
CA ASP A 52 -25.00 -0.86 -8.78
C ASP A 52 -24.36 -2.19 -8.36
N VAL A 53 -23.90 -2.25 -7.11
CA VAL A 53 -23.31 -3.44 -6.48
C VAL A 53 -23.87 -3.62 -5.07
N ASP A 54 -24.13 -4.87 -4.67
CA ASP A 54 -24.61 -5.22 -3.33
C ASP A 54 -23.47 -5.41 -2.33
N TRP A 55 -22.27 -5.66 -2.81
CA TRP A 55 -21.07 -5.88 -2.00
C TRP A 55 -19.81 -5.53 -2.78
N MET A 56 -18.86 -4.92 -2.09
CA MET A 56 -17.52 -4.73 -2.62
C MET A 56 -16.46 -4.71 -1.51
N SER A 57 -15.23 -5.01 -1.89
CA SER A 57 -14.04 -4.72 -1.08
C SER A 57 -13.38 -3.48 -1.66
N ALA A 58 -13.42 -2.38 -0.92
CA ALA A 58 -12.85 -1.11 -1.38
C ALA A 58 -12.38 -0.27 -0.21
N ILE A 59 -11.40 0.58 -0.47
CA ILE A 59 -10.99 1.68 0.40
C ILE A 59 -11.06 2.95 -0.44
N PHE A 60 -11.74 3.97 0.04
CA PHE A 60 -11.76 5.29 -0.58
C PHE A 60 -11.69 6.41 0.46
N PRO A 61 -11.14 7.58 0.09
CA PRO A 61 -11.00 8.70 1.01
C PRO A 61 -12.35 9.13 1.61
N ASN A 62 -12.34 9.48 2.89
CA ASN A 62 -13.53 9.93 3.63
C ASN A 62 -14.70 8.93 3.62
N MET A 63 -14.39 7.64 3.66
CA MET A 63 -15.41 6.58 3.55
C MET A 63 -16.53 6.76 4.59
N ASP A 64 -16.20 7.05 5.84
CA ASP A 64 -17.18 7.26 6.91
C ASP A 64 -18.09 8.46 6.62
N ASP A 65 -17.53 9.58 6.19
CA ASP A 65 -18.31 10.78 5.84
C ASP A 65 -19.24 10.51 4.64
N VAL A 66 -18.74 9.84 3.61
CA VAL A 66 -19.53 9.49 2.41
C VAL A 66 -20.66 8.53 2.79
N LEU A 67 -20.36 7.47 3.54
CA LEU A 67 -21.35 6.44 3.88
C LEU A 67 -22.33 6.89 4.95
N SER A 68 -22.03 7.94 5.70
CA SER A 68 -23.00 8.54 6.64
C SER A 68 -24.32 8.97 5.99
N GLY A 69 -24.28 9.27 4.68
CA GLY A 69 -25.46 9.57 3.87
C GLY A 69 -26.25 8.34 3.38
N TYR A 70 -25.75 7.11 3.64
CA TYR A 70 -26.30 5.86 3.13
C TYR A 70 -26.48 4.84 4.26
N PRO A 71 -27.51 4.99 5.11
CA PRO A 71 -27.69 4.21 6.34
C PRO A 71 -27.90 2.70 6.11
N ASP A 72 -28.26 2.30 4.90
CA ASP A 72 -28.45 0.90 4.53
C ASP A 72 -27.12 0.20 4.15
N ILE A 73 -26.03 0.96 3.97
CA ILE A 73 -24.72 0.40 3.68
C ILE A 73 -24.01 0.08 5.00
N GLN A 74 -23.67 -1.19 5.18
CA GLN A 74 -22.89 -1.65 6.33
C GLN A 74 -21.43 -1.86 5.94
N THR A 75 -20.51 -1.44 6.80
CA THR A 75 -19.07 -1.64 6.62
C THR A 75 -18.53 -2.64 7.63
N VAL A 76 -17.59 -3.46 7.18
CA VAL A 76 -16.82 -4.36 8.04
C VAL A 76 -15.35 -4.17 7.73
N ASP A 77 -14.59 -3.71 8.71
CA ASP A 77 -13.15 -3.61 8.59
C ASP A 77 -12.52 -4.98 8.83
N VAL A 78 -11.94 -5.51 7.76
CA VAL A 78 -11.21 -6.77 7.82
C VAL A 78 -9.73 -6.47 7.67
N PRO A 79 -8.93 -6.61 8.73
CA PRO A 79 -7.50 -6.43 8.64
C PRO A 79 -6.92 -7.51 7.72
N SER A 80 -6.54 -7.17 6.50
CA SER A 80 -6.13 -8.15 5.48
C SER A 80 -4.76 -7.88 4.86
N SER A 81 -4.24 -6.66 4.97
CA SER A 81 -2.97 -6.30 4.34
C SER A 81 -2.26 -5.18 5.08
N GLN A 82 -0.96 -5.09 4.87
CA GLN A 82 -0.14 -3.95 5.27
C GLN A 82 0.20 -3.12 4.05
N MET A 83 0.05 -1.81 4.14
CA MET A 83 0.66 -0.91 3.17
C MET A 83 2.15 -0.76 3.51
N ALA A 84 3.01 -1.06 2.57
CA ALA A 84 4.46 -1.01 2.76
C ALA A 84 5.18 -0.35 1.59
N PHE A 85 6.25 0.36 1.91
CA PHE A 85 7.25 0.74 0.92
C PHE A 85 8.20 -0.43 0.69
N MET A 86 8.24 -0.91 -0.53
CA MET A 86 9.19 -1.92 -1.00
C MET A 86 10.35 -1.26 -1.72
N THR A 87 11.52 -1.87 -1.66
CA THR A 87 12.74 -1.35 -2.29
C THR A 87 13.40 -2.40 -3.17
N CYS A 88 13.80 -2.03 -4.38
CA CYS A 88 14.71 -2.82 -5.20
C CYS A 88 16.14 -2.55 -4.69
N SER A 89 16.72 -3.49 -3.95
CA SER A 89 17.96 -3.25 -3.23
C SER A 89 19.14 -4.14 -3.60
N ASN A 90 18.91 -5.25 -4.31
CA ASN A 90 19.98 -6.17 -4.69
C ASN A 90 20.59 -5.79 -6.04
N LYS A 91 21.81 -5.25 -6.00
CA LYS A 91 22.57 -4.83 -7.19
C LYS A 91 22.88 -5.99 -8.15
N GLU A 92 23.06 -7.20 -7.63
CA GLU A 92 23.34 -8.38 -8.44
C GLU A 92 22.12 -8.80 -9.28
N LEU A 93 20.92 -8.42 -8.82
CA LEU A 93 19.66 -8.61 -9.57
C LEU A 93 19.25 -7.41 -10.42
N GLY A 94 20.17 -6.44 -10.60
CA GLY A 94 19.95 -5.29 -11.48
C GLY A 94 19.33 -4.07 -10.79
N CYS A 95 19.08 -4.09 -9.48
CA CYS A 95 18.63 -2.91 -8.76
C CYS A 95 19.71 -1.81 -8.76
N SER A 96 19.31 -0.57 -8.89
CA SER A 96 20.20 0.56 -8.99
C SER A 96 19.69 1.76 -8.15
N GLY A 97 20.46 2.85 -8.18
CA GLY A 97 20.13 4.08 -7.48
C GLY A 97 20.48 4.07 -5.98
N PRO A 98 20.24 5.21 -5.30
CA PRO A 98 20.64 5.40 -3.92
C PRO A 98 19.95 4.46 -2.94
N ILE A 99 18.76 3.95 -3.30
CA ILE A 99 17.99 3.02 -2.46
C ILE A 99 18.70 1.66 -2.24
N THR A 100 19.70 1.33 -3.04
CA THR A 100 20.51 0.12 -2.85
C THR A 100 21.44 0.22 -1.64
N ASP A 101 21.71 1.43 -1.13
CA ASP A 101 22.46 1.61 0.10
C ASP A 101 21.57 1.33 1.32
N PRO A 102 21.97 0.38 2.21
CA PRO A 102 21.23 0.09 3.44
C PRO A 102 21.03 1.32 4.35
N ALA A 103 22.00 2.25 4.36
CA ALA A 103 21.90 3.46 5.17
C ALA A 103 20.75 4.35 4.72
N VAL A 104 20.54 4.48 3.42
CA VAL A 104 19.42 5.25 2.84
C VAL A 104 18.07 4.63 3.23
N ARG A 105 17.94 3.30 3.09
CA ARG A 105 16.71 2.60 3.49
C ARG A 105 16.42 2.77 4.99
N LYS A 106 17.47 2.65 5.80
CA LYS A 106 17.36 2.83 7.26
C LYS A 106 16.98 4.26 7.61
N ALA A 107 17.58 5.26 6.97
CA ALA A 107 17.23 6.66 7.18
C ALA A 107 15.77 6.96 6.83
N ILE A 108 15.28 6.48 5.68
CA ILE A 108 13.87 6.61 5.28
C ILE A 108 12.96 5.93 6.31
N TYR A 109 13.31 4.72 6.77
CA TYR A 109 12.53 3.98 7.77
C TYR A 109 12.34 4.80 9.05
N TYR A 110 13.41 5.44 9.56
CA TYR A 110 13.35 6.25 10.78
C TYR A 110 12.70 7.63 10.57
N ALA A 111 12.87 8.23 9.40
CA ALA A 111 12.34 9.58 9.14
C ALA A 111 10.81 9.63 9.01
N LEU A 112 10.18 8.55 8.54
CA LEU A 112 8.75 8.56 8.25
C LEU A 112 7.89 8.60 9.51
N ASP A 113 7.06 9.64 9.64
CA ASP A 113 5.96 9.73 10.60
C ASP A 113 4.72 9.02 10.01
N ARG A 114 4.56 7.77 10.37
CA ARG A 114 3.48 6.91 9.86
C ARG A 114 2.11 7.30 10.39
N ASN A 115 2.06 7.84 11.61
CA ASN A 115 0.82 8.36 12.19
C ASN A 115 0.32 9.56 11.38
N GLN A 116 1.24 10.43 10.96
CA GLN A 116 0.89 11.57 10.11
C GLN A 116 0.48 11.12 8.71
N ILE A 117 1.17 10.13 8.11
CA ILE A 117 0.78 9.55 6.81
C ILE A 117 -0.64 8.96 6.92
N ASN A 118 -0.91 8.14 7.93
CA ASN A 118 -2.25 7.58 8.14
C ASN A 118 -3.31 8.69 8.27
N LYS A 119 -3.04 9.71 9.08
CA LYS A 119 -3.99 10.80 9.33
C LYS A 119 -4.27 11.65 8.08
N LEU A 120 -3.23 12.03 7.33
CA LEU A 120 -3.35 13.02 6.25
C LEU A 120 -3.64 12.39 4.88
N ALA A 121 -3.15 11.20 4.62
CA ALA A 121 -3.32 10.54 3.33
C ALA A 121 -4.46 9.51 3.34
N LEU A 122 -4.72 8.89 4.49
CA LEU A 122 -5.57 7.71 4.62
C LEU A 122 -6.74 7.96 5.61
N ASN A 123 -6.92 9.20 6.07
CA ASN A 123 -7.99 9.62 7.01
C ASN A 123 -8.10 8.76 8.27
N GLY A 124 -7.00 8.17 8.73
CA GLY A 124 -6.97 7.32 9.91
C GLY A 124 -7.52 5.91 9.69
N GLN A 125 -7.78 5.50 8.46
CA GLN A 125 -8.39 4.20 8.14
C GLN A 125 -7.51 2.98 8.44
N TYR A 126 -6.19 3.18 8.56
CA TYR A 126 -5.27 2.11 8.95
C TYR A 126 -5.17 2.07 10.47
N SER A 127 -5.55 0.95 11.07
CA SER A 127 -5.76 0.86 12.51
C SER A 127 -4.49 0.70 13.32
N GLU A 128 -3.47 0.03 12.81
CA GLU A 128 -2.27 -0.30 13.57
C GLU A 128 -1.01 -0.20 12.74
N LEU A 129 0.08 0.17 13.41
CA LEU A 129 1.42 0.07 12.86
C LEU A 129 1.93 -1.34 13.08
N ALA A 130 2.14 -2.05 11.99
CA ALA A 130 2.67 -3.40 12.06
C ALA A 130 4.19 -3.39 12.01
N GLY A 131 4.81 -4.08 12.94
CA GLY A 131 6.22 -4.44 12.87
C GLY A 131 6.45 -5.51 11.82
N SER A 132 7.64 -5.55 11.24
CA SER A 132 8.24 -6.65 10.45
C SER A 132 7.29 -7.70 9.89
N LEU A 133 6.45 -7.40 8.91
CA LEU A 133 5.59 -8.36 8.21
C LEU A 133 4.46 -9.02 9.05
N TYR A 134 4.32 -8.67 10.33
CA TYR A 134 3.23 -9.18 11.17
C TYR A 134 2.13 -8.14 11.29
N PRO A 135 1.00 -8.34 10.63
CA PRO A 135 0.00 -7.29 10.47
C PRO A 135 -0.90 -7.08 11.70
N TYR A 136 -1.00 -8.02 12.65
CA TYR A 136 -2.06 -7.94 13.66
C TYR A 136 -1.64 -8.43 15.04
N GLY A 137 -2.34 -7.91 16.04
CA GLY A 137 -2.14 -8.23 17.45
C GLY A 137 -2.02 -9.72 17.78
N GLN A 138 -2.78 -10.58 17.11
CA GLN A 138 -2.67 -12.04 17.29
C GLN A 138 -1.33 -12.63 16.78
N PHE A 139 -0.64 -11.95 15.87
CA PHE A 139 0.64 -12.39 15.31
C PHE A 139 1.85 -11.75 15.99
N THR A 140 1.67 -10.74 16.83
CA THR A 140 2.78 -10.08 17.56
C THR A 140 3.56 -11.07 18.43
N LYS A 141 2.93 -12.15 18.87
CA LYS A 141 3.59 -13.25 19.61
C LYS A 141 4.72 -13.95 18.84
N TYR A 142 4.80 -13.77 17.53
CA TYR A 142 5.84 -14.31 16.67
C TYR A 142 6.95 -13.31 16.35
N ALA A 143 6.79 -12.05 16.80
CA ALA A 143 7.86 -11.07 16.65
C ALA A 143 9.05 -11.45 17.54
N SER A 144 10.27 -11.34 17.00
CA SER A 144 11.48 -11.58 17.77
C SER A 144 11.86 -10.31 18.55
N ASP A 145 12.25 -10.47 19.80
CA ASP A 145 12.81 -9.38 20.62
C ASP A 145 14.14 -8.87 20.06
N ASP A 146 14.80 -9.68 19.21
CA ASP A 146 16.04 -9.29 18.52
C ASP A 146 15.84 -8.33 17.34
N VAL A 147 14.58 -8.09 16.92
CA VAL A 147 14.27 -7.14 15.85
C VAL A 147 14.09 -5.75 16.45
N PRO A 148 15.06 -4.84 16.24
CA PRO A 148 14.95 -3.48 16.76
C PRO A 148 13.74 -2.76 16.16
N ASP A 149 13.09 -1.92 16.98
CA ASP A 149 11.93 -1.12 16.59
C ASP A 149 10.69 -1.90 16.13
N SER A 150 10.52 -3.10 16.66
CA SER A 150 9.25 -3.83 16.52
C SER A 150 8.41 -3.60 17.78
N PRO A 151 7.18 -3.03 17.69
CA PRO A 151 6.54 -2.54 16.48
C PRO A 151 7.19 -1.29 15.87
N ILE A 152 6.89 -1.00 14.59
CA ILE A 152 7.39 0.19 13.89
C ILE A 152 6.98 1.46 14.65
N PRO A 153 7.91 2.42 14.88
CA PRO A 153 7.55 3.69 15.51
C PRO A 153 6.51 4.45 14.70
N GLY A 154 5.46 4.93 15.36
CA GLY A 154 4.45 5.77 14.72
C GLY A 154 4.99 7.12 14.29
N LYS A 155 5.82 7.74 15.14
CA LYS A 155 6.41 9.07 14.92
C LYS A 155 7.81 8.96 14.31
N GLY A 156 8.07 9.79 13.29
CA GLY A 156 9.39 9.85 12.67
C GLY A 156 10.50 10.34 13.63
N ARG A 157 11.71 9.79 13.45
CA ARG A 157 12.94 10.13 14.17
C ARG A 157 13.92 10.79 13.21
N THR A 158 13.64 12.03 12.84
CA THR A 158 14.39 12.75 11.80
C THR A 158 15.85 12.96 12.14
N ASP A 159 16.19 13.25 13.40
CA ASP A 159 17.58 13.48 13.82
C ASP A 159 18.41 12.19 13.71
N GLU A 160 17.80 11.04 14.03
CA GLU A 160 18.45 9.75 13.86
C GLU A 160 18.64 9.40 12.38
N ALA A 161 17.65 9.71 11.55
CA ALA A 161 17.75 9.51 10.11
C ALA A 161 18.86 10.35 9.48
N VAL A 162 18.98 11.62 9.86
CA VAL A 162 20.07 12.51 9.43
C VAL A 162 21.41 11.96 9.85
N LYS A 163 21.56 11.57 11.12
CA LYS A 163 22.79 10.98 11.62
C LYS A 163 23.21 9.72 10.85
N ILE A 164 22.26 8.84 10.51
CA ILE A 164 22.53 7.63 9.71
C ILE A 164 23.11 7.98 8.35
N LEU A 165 22.58 9.03 7.68
CA LEU A 165 23.10 9.47 6.38
C LEU A 165 24.50 10.05 6.51
N GLU A 166 24.72 10.92 7.49
CA GLU A 166 26.02 11.56 7.71
C GLU A 166 27.10 10.55 8.11
N ASP A 167 26.81 9.62 9.00
CA ASP A 167 27.70 8.52 9.39
C ASP A 167 28.05 7.61 8.19
N ALA A 168 27.15 7.51 7.21
CA ALA A 168 27.37 6.77 5.96
C ALA A 168 28.11 7.58 4.88
N GLY A 169 28.50 8.83 5.17
CA GLY A 169 29.27 9.69 4.27
C GLY A 169 28.44 10.49 3.28
N TYR A 170 27.13 10.62 3.50
CA TYR A 170 26.29 11.54 2.72
C TYR A 170 26.49 12.98 3.19
N THR A 171 26.53 13.91 2.24
CA THR A 171 26.65 15.35 2.51
C THR A 171 25.55 16.10 1.75
N LYS A 172 25.09 17.22 2.28
CA LYS A 172 24.11 18.07 1.59
C LYS A 172 24.77 18.84 0.44
N GLY A 173 24.13 18.79 -0.74
CA GLY A 173 24.46 19.65 -1.86
C GLY A 173 23.92 21.08 -1.67
N ASP A 174 24.22 21.95 -2.65
CA ASP A 174 23.78 23.35 -2.64
C ASP A 174 22.23 23.50 -2.67
N ASP A 175 21.54 22.48 -3.18
CA ASP A 175 20.07 22.38 -3.22
C ASP A 175 19.46 21.81 -1.93
N GLY A 176 20.31 21.50 -0.94
CA GLY A 176 19.89 20.93 0.34
C GLY A 176 19.60 19.42 0.30
N ILE A 177 19.72 18.77 -0.85
CA ILE A 177 19.52 17.32 -1.00
C ILE A 177 20.83 16.61 -0.65
N TYR A 178 20.74 15.53 0.13
CA TYR A 178 21.91 14.69 0.42
C TYR A 178 22.42 13.99 -0.83
N GLN A 179 23.73 13.86 -0.92
CA GLN A 179 24.41 13.16 -2.01
C GLN A 179 25.66 12.44 -1.51
N LYS A 180 26.07 11.41 -2.23
CA LYS A 180 27.30 10.66 -2.02
C LYS A 180 27.88 10.24 -3.36
N ASP A 181 29.18 10.42 -3.56
CA ASP A 181 29.88 10.09 -4.81
C ASP A 181 29.20 10.71 -6.07
N GLY A 182 28.68 11.93 -5.92
CA GLY A 182 27.96 12.64 -7.00
C GLY A 182 26.52 12.17 -7.25
N VAL A 183 26.02 11.18 -6.51
CA VAL A 183 24.65 10.67 -6.64
C VAL A 183 23.77 11.30 -5.56
N LYS A 184 22.74 12.03 -5.99
CA LYS A 184 21.76 12.65 -5.09
C LYS A 184 20.77 11.62 -4.56
N LEU A 185 20.26 11.85 -3.35
CA LEU A 185 19.14 11.11 -2.78
C LEU A 185 17.81 11.60 -3.38
N SER A 186 17.65 11.35 -4.67
CA SER A 186 16.40 11.54 -5.42
C SER A 186 15.88 10.16 -5.80
N ILE A 187 14.69 9.79 -5.31
CA ILE A 187 14.17 8.43 -5.34
C ILE A 187 12.75 8.44 -5.92
N LYS A 188 12.53 7.58 -6.91
CA LYS A 188 11.22 7.36 -7.52
C LYS A 188 10.47 6.25 -6.79
N VAL A 189 9.18 6.49 -6.51
CA VAL A 189 8.28 5.49 -5.95
C VAL A 189 7.25 5.11 -7.00
N ALA A 190 7.42 3.94 -7.59
CA ALA A 190 6.49 3.39 -8.55
C ALA A 190 5.13 3.14 -7.90
N VAL A 191 4.07 3.67 -8.51
CA VAL A 191 2.70 3.57 -8.01
C VAL A 191 1.70 3.52 -9.16
N MET A 192 0.63 2.75 -8.99
CA MET A 192 -0.48 2.74 -9.95
C MET A 192 -1.22 4.07 -9.92
N SER A 193 -1.47 4.66 -11.09
CA SER A 193 -2.07 5.99 -11.25
C SER A 193 -3.54 6.08 -10.82
N ASP A 194 -4.21 4.95 -10.65
CA ASP A 194 -5.60 4.84 -10.23
C ASP A 194 -5.80 4.53 -8.73
N VAL A 195 -4.69 4.47 -7.96
CA VAL A 195 -4.71 4.18 -6.51
C VAL A 195 -4.38 5.45 -5.74
N SER A 196 -5.40 6.30 -5.54
CA SER A 196 -5.24 7.65 -5.00
C SER A 196 -4.74 7.71 -3.57
N ASP A 197 -5.12 6.79 -2.71
CA ASP A 197 -4.67 6.69 -1.32
C ASP A 197 -3.16 6.42 -1.23
N TRP A 198 -2.63 5.57 -2.09
CA TRP A 198 -1.19 5.31 -2.16
C TRP A 198 -0.40 6.52 -2.68
N ILE A 199 -0.94 7.21 -3.71
CA ILE A 199 -0.34 8.45 -4.22
C ILE A 199 -0.30 9.51 -3.10
N ASN A 200 -1.39 9.66 -2.35
CA ASN A 200 -1.45 10.59 -1.22
C ASN A 200 -0.44 10.21 -0.12
N ALA A 201 -0.28 8.92 0.19
CA ALA A 201 0.72 8.46 1.16
C ALA A 201 2.14 8.80 0.72
N ILE A 202 2.47 8.62 -0.57
CA ILE A 202 3.78 9.01 -1.13
C ILE A 202 3.95 10.52 -1.03
N ASN A 203 2.95 11.32 -1.34
CA ASN A 203 3.04 12.78 -1.26
C ASN A 203 3.31 13.29 0.16
N VAL A 204 2.67 12.69 1.17
CA VAL A 204 2.93 13.02 2.58
C VAL A 204 4.35 12.59 2.97
N ALA A 205 4.77 11.38 2.58
CA ALA A 205 6.13 10.89 2.82
C ALA A 205 7.19 11.78 2.15
N SER A 206 6.94 12.23 0.91
CA SER A 206 7.79 13.17 0.18
C SER A 206 8.01 14.46 0.96
N GLN A 207 6.93 15.07 1.47
CA GLN A 207 7.02 16.30 2.27
C GLN A 207 7.79 16.09 3.58
N GLN A 208 7.71 14.92 4.19
CA GLN A 208 8.46 14.60 5.40
C GLN A 208 9.95 14.44 5.08
N LEU A 209 10.28 13.69 4.04
CA LEU A 209 11.65 13.38 3.64
C LEU A 209 12.39 14.60 3.07
N ALA A 210 11.69 15.49 2.37
CA ALA A 210 12.25 16.75 1.90
C ALA A 210 12.82 17.62 3.03
N LYS A 211 12.20 17.61 4.23
CA LYS A 211 12.67 18.35 5.39
C LYS A 211 14.06 17.92 5.85
N ILE A 212 14.43 16.68 5.60
CA ILE A 212 15.73 16.13 5.94
C ILE A 212 16.68 16.02 4.75
N GLY A 213 16.28 16.49 3.56
CA GLY A 213 17.13 16.52 2.38
C GLY A 213 17.13 15.23 1.55
N ILE A 214 16.03 14.48 1.58
CA ILE A 214 15.76 13.36 0.67
C ILE A 214 14.63 13.78 -0.27
N ASP A 215 14.88 13.75 -1.58
CA ASP A 215 13.87 13.98 -2.61
C ASP A 215 13.19 12.65 -2.94
N LEU A 216 11.90 12.56 -2.62
CA LEU A 216 11.07 11.38 -2.92
C LEU A 216 9.86 11.83 -3.75
N HIS A 217 9.57 11.15 -4.84
CA HIS A 217 8.44 11.50 -5.68
C HIS A 217 7.73 10.27 -6.28
N ALA A 218 6.42 10.42 -6.50
CA ALA A 218 5.62 9.37 -7.12
C ALA A 218 5.94 9.26 -8.61
N ASP A 219 6.22 8.05 -9.05
CA ASP A 219 6.31 7.66 -10.45
C ASP A 219 5.03 6.89 -10.83
N GLN A 220 4.04 7.64 -11.32
CA GLN A 220 2.70 7.12 -11.59
C GLN A 220 2.68 6.42 -12.96
N MET A 221 2.21 5.20 -12.98
CA MET A 221 2.12 4.36 -14.17
C MET A 221 0.81 3.59 -14.23
N SER A 222 0.47 3.05 -15.38
CA SER A 222 -0.69 2.16 -15.50
C SER A 222 -0.48 0.88 -14.67
N SER A 223 -1.57 0.20 -14.29
CA SER A 223 -1.47 -1.07 -13.54
C SER A 223 -0.66 -2.14 -14.27
N ASN A 224 -0.70 -2.16 -15.61
CA ASN A 224 0.10 -3.10 -16.40
C ASN A 224 1.59 -2.75 -16.38
N GLU A 225 1.95 -1.49 -16.56
CA GLU A 225 3.34 -1.02 -16.48
C GLU A 225 3.91 -1.24 -15.10
N TRP A 226 3.13 -0.91 -14.05
CA TRP A 226 3.52 -1.16 -12.66
C TRP A 226 3.79 -2.65 -12.41
N THR A 227 2.89 -3.53 -12.87
CA THR A 227 3.05 -4.98 -12.72
C THR A 227 4.32 -5.49 -13.40
N GLN A 228 4.59 -5.02 -14.61
CA GLN A 228 5.82 -5.38 -15.35
C GLN A 228 7.07 -4.86 -14.63
N ALA A 229 7.06 -3.62 -14.17
CA ALA A 229 8.18 -3.04 -13.43
C ALA A 229 8.49 -3.84 -12.16
N MET A 230 7.45 -4.25 -11.41
CA MET A 230 7.61 -5.10 -10.21
C MET A 230 8.20 -6.47 -10.55
N GLN A 231 7.67 -7.13 -11.57
CA GLN A 231 8.14 -8.46 -11.99
C GLN A 231 9.58 -8.46 -12.52
N GLN A 232 10.01 -7.36 -13.14
CA GLN A 232 11.33 -7.23 -13.74
C GLN A 232 12.35 -6.53 -12.84
N GLY A 233 11.97 -6.09 -11.64
CA GLY A 233 12.85 -5.32 -10.75
C GLY A 233 13.21 -3.93 -11.31
N GLN A 234 12.39 -3.36 -12.17
CA GLN A 234 12.61 -2.06 -12.82
C GLN A 234 11.97 -0.92 -12.02
N PHE A 235 12.30 -0.81 -10.76
CA PHE A 235 11.87 0.25 -9.87
C PHE A 235 12.93 0.51 -8.79
N GLU A 236 12.96 1.70 -8.21
CA GLU A 236 13.79 2.00 -7.03
C GLU A 236 13.02 1.68 -5.75
N MET A 237 11.89 2.32 -5.58
CA MET A 237 10.89 2.02 -4.55
C MET A 237 9.52 1.79 -5.17
N SER A 238 8.66 1.11 -4.46
CA SER A 238 7.25 1.00 -4.77
C SER A 238 6.43 0.99 -3.49
N ILE A 239 5.16 1.35 -3.58
CA ILE A 239 4.18 1.13 -2.52
C ILE A 239 3.29 -0.03 -2.90
N TYR A 240 2.99 -0.91 -1.94
CA TYR A 240 2.17 -2.09 -2.17
C TYR A 240 1.49 -2.59 -0.89
N GLY A 241 0.39 -3.29 -1.07
CA GLY A 241 -0.27 -4.04 0.00
C GLY A 241 0.39 -5.40 0.19
N LEU A 242 1.01 -5.63 1.33
CA LEU A 242 1.50 -6.95 1.69
C LEU A 242 0.36 -7.76 2.28
N TRP A 243 -0.06 -8.79 1.57
CA TRP A 243 -1.09 -9.72 2.02
C TRP A 243 -0.45 -10.77 2.90
N VAL A 244 -0.95 -10.90 4.13
CA VAL A 244 -0.58 -12.03 4.97
C VAL A 244 -1.53 -13.17 4.61
N ALA A 245 -0.99 -14.24 4.08
CA ALA A 245 -1.75 -15.47 3.92
C ALA A 245 -2.27 -15.86 5.31
N GLY A 246 -3.59 -15.95 5.44
CA GLY A 246 -4.20 -16.38 6.68
C GLY A 246 -3.64 -17.74 7.09
N ALA A 247 -3.19 -17.83 8.32
CA ALA A 247 -2.83 -19.10 8.93
C ALA A 247 -4.09 -19.87 9.31
#